data_c644bfb639552c4f28b7126e4f03604c
#
_entry.id   c644bfb639552c4f28b7126e4f03604c
#
_cell.length_a   1.000
_cell.length_b   1.000
_cell.length_c   1.000
_cell.angle_alpha   90.00
_cell.angle_beta   90.00
_cell.angle_gamma   90.00
#
_symmetry.space_group_name_H-M   'P 1'
#
loop_
_entity.id
_entity.type
_entity.pdbx_description
1 polymer ?
#
loop_
_entity_poly.entity_id
_entity_poly.type
_entity_poly.pdbx_seq_one_letter_code
_entity_poly.pdbx_strand_id
1 'polypeptide(L)'
;PQANIIGRHSRWVPTRMEDDWRITPQGLHDLCSSDATRPRILILNYPNNPSGASYSSEELQALAETARRYKIILISDEIYGELHFEGRHESIARYYPEGTIISAGLSKWCGAGGWRLGTFTFPSSLRWLLDAIAVVASETFTSTSAPIQHAAVRAYQGGIEIERYLHNSRRILMALAGSLTRRLRETGVSVPQPNGAFYLFPCFAAFQDDLRHRGITGSNELCERLLQETGVAMLPGSEFGHSPDKWTARMALVDFDGARALIDA
;
A
#
# COMPACT_ATOMS: atom_id res chain seq x y z
N PRO A 1 11.26 7.37 -5.53
CA PRO A 1 11.88 8.70 -5.32
C PRO A 1 13.05 8.66 -4.33
N GLN A 2 12.89 8.09 -3.10
CA GLN A 2 13.92 8.11 -2.05
C GLN A 2 15.24 7.47 -2.48
N ALA A 3 15.19 6.32 -3.14
CA ALA A 3 16.39 5.66 -3.67
C ALA A 3 17.13 6.54 -4.68
N ASN A 4 16.38 7.24 -5.54
CA ASN A 4 16.95 8.13 -6.54
C ASN A 4 17.64 9.35 -5.92
N ILE A 5 17.06 9.91 -4.83
CA ILE A 5 17.65 11.05 -4.10
C ILE A 5 19.05 10.71 -3.59
N ILE A 6 19.29 9.47 -3.14
CA ILE A 6 20.59 9.00 -2.65
C ILE A 6 21.43 8.29 -3.73
N GLY A 7 21.09 8.47 -5.00
CA GLY A 7 21.85 7.91 -6.13
C GLY A 7 21.78 6.37 -6.26
N ARG A 8 20.72 5.75 -5.72
CA ARG A 8 20.50 4.32 -5.83
C ARG A 8 19.45 3.99 -6.87
N HIS A 9 19.64 2.88 -7.57
CA HIS A 9 18.67 2.41 -8.57
C HIS A 9 17.52 1.67 -7.90
N SER A 10 16.29 2.03 -8.26
CA SER A 10 15.11 1.24 -7.96
C SER A 10 14.72 0.39 -9.16
N ARG A 11 14.26 -0.83 -8.89
CA ARG A 11 13.63 -1.71 -9.87
C ARG A 11 12.22 -2.02 -9.39
N TRP A 12 11.26 -1.93 -10.31
CA TRP A 12 9.90 -2.34 -10.05
C TRP A 12 9.79 -3.86 -10.19
N VAL A 13 9.14 -4.50 -9.24
CA VAL A 13 8.67 -5.87 -9.43
C VAL A 13 7.36 -5.77 -10.19
N PRO A 14 7.27 -6.30 -11.42
CA PRO A 14 6.04 -6.21 -12.21
C PRO A 14 4.89 -6.91 -11.50
N THR A 15 3.74 -6.24 -11.45
CA THR A 15 2.47 -6.81 -10.97
C THR A 15 1.45 -6.81 -12.10
N ARG A 16 0.48 -7.71 -12.04
CA ARG A 16 -0.54 -7.89 -13.07
C ARG A 16 -1.92 -7.87 -12.45
N MET A 17 -2.92 -7.50 -13.24
CA MET A 17 -4.30 -7.50 -12.79
C MET A 17 -4.81 -8.91 -12.49
N GLU A 18 -4.36 -9.90 -13.25
CA GLU A 18 -4.69 -11.32 -13.08
C GLU A 18 -4.22 -11.87 -11.72
N ASP A 19 -3.18 -11.24 -11.14
CA ASP A 19 -2.66 -11.52 -9.81
C ASP A 19 -3.21 -10.53 -8.76
N ASP A 20 -4.29 -9.82 -9.06
CA ASP A 20 -4.85 -8.72 -8.25
C ASP A 20 -3.80 -7.66 -7.86
N TRP A 21 -2.86 -7.39 -8.74
CA TRP A 21 -1.73 -6.47 -8.53
C TRP A 21 -0.77 -6.90 -7.42
N ARG A 22 -0.75 -8.17 -7.03
CA ARG A 22 0.19 -8.71 -6.05
C ARG A 22 1.54 -9.06 -6.67
N ILE A 23 2.60 -8.97 -5.87
CA ILE A 23 3.90 -9.53 -6.22
C ILE A 23 3.79 -11.05 -6.07
N THR A 24 4.22 -11.79 -7.10
CA THR A 24 4.27 -13.24 -7.02
C THR A 24 5.68 -13.73 -6.63
N PRO A 25 5.81 -14.89 -5.96
CA PRO A 25 7.11 -15.51 -5.69
C PRO A 25 7.95 -15.71 -6.94
N GLN A 26 7.31 -16.08 -8.05
CA GLN A 26 7.98 -16.26 -9.34
C GLN A 26 8.49 -14.94 -9.90
N GLY A 27 7.70 -13.87 -9.89
CA GLY A 27 8.12 -12.53 -10.34
C GLY A 27 9.31 -12.00 -9.53
N LEU A 28 9.32 -12.26 -8.22
CA LEU A 28 10.45 -11.91 -7.36
C LEU A 28 11.69 -12.75 -7.68
N HIS A 29 11.52 -14.06 -7.92
CA HIS A 29 12.60 -14.97 -8.32
C HIS A 29 13.24 -14.50 -9.64
N ASP A 30 12.44 -14.23 -10.65
CA ASP A 30 12.92 -13.83 -11.99
C ASP A 30 13.75 -12.55 -11.92
N LEU A 31 13.33 -11.60 -11.10
CA LEU A 31 14.08 -10.35 -10.88
C LEU A 31 15.42 -10.57 -10.17
N CYS A 32 15.54 -11.59 -9.32
CA CYS A 32 16.71 -11.83 -8.49
C CYS A 32 17.68 -12.86 -9.07
N SER A 33 17.21 -13.79 -9.90
CA SER A 33 17.96 -14.95 -10.38
C SER A 33 19.18 -14.59 -11.20
N SER A 34 19.16 -13.49 -11.94
CA SER A 34 20.30 -13.03 -12.78
C SER A 34 21.52 -12.60 -11.97
N ASP A 35 21.37 -12.26 -10.68
CA ASP A 35 22.46 -11.89 -9.79
C ASP A 35 22.05 -12.21 -8.34
N ALA A 36 22.14 -13.48 -7.97
CA ALA A 36 21.65 -13.98 -6.68
C ALA A 36 22.40 -13.43 -5.46
N THR A 37 23.61 -12.93 -5.65
CA THR A 37 24.49 -12.46 -4.56
C THR A 37 24.35 -10.98 -4.25
N ARG A 38 23.68 -10.22 -5.11
CA ARG A 38 23.54 -8.77 -4.96
C ARG A 38 22.67 -8.43 -3.74
N PRO A 39 23.13 -7.56 -2.82
CA PRO A 39 22.32 -7.07 -1.72
C PRO A 39 21.07 -6.32 -2.23
N ARG A 40 19.91 -6.60 -1.65
CA ARG A 40 18.63 -5.99 -2.04
C ARG A 40 17.80 -5.64 -0.84
N ILE A 41 17.02 -4.57 -1.00
CA ILE A 41 15.92 -4.23 -0.11
C ILE A 41 14.66 -4.27 -0.97
N LEU A 42 13.63 -4.98 -0.51
CA LEU A 42 12.29 -4.96 -1.11
C LEU A 42 11.32 -4.25 -0.18
N ILE A 43 10.64 -3.23 -0.70
CA ILE A 43 9.50 -2.62 -0.01
C ILE A 43 8.25 -3.35 -0.46
N LEU A 44 7.57 -3.98 0.49
CA LEU A 44 6.32 -4.70 0.28
C LEU A 44 5.21 -4.00 1.08
N ASN A 45 4.31 -3.31 0.40
CA ASN A 45 3.19 -2.60 1.02
C ASN A 45 1.90 -3.40 0.84
N TYR A 46 1.24 -3.76 1.96
CA TYR A 46 -0.06 -4.41 1.98
C TYR A 46 -0.78 -4.21 3.32
N PRO A 47 -2.14 -4.05 3.33
CA PRO A 47 -2.97 -3.81 2.14
C PRO A 47 -2.39 -2.70 1.27
N ASN A 48 -2.41 -2.87 -0.05
CA ASN A 48 -1.56 -2.12 -0.98
C ASN A 48 -2.13 -0.73 -1.32
N ASN A 49 -1.27 0.25 -1.43
CA ASN A 49 -1.50 1.47 -2.18
C ASN A 49 -0.74 1.33 -3.52
N PRO A 50 -1.42 1.17 -4.68
CA PRO A 50 -2.76 1.73 -5.00
C PRO A 50 -3.94 0.73 -5.04
N SER A 51 -3.75 -0.58 -4.90
CA SER A 51 -4.75 -1.57 -5.31
C SER A 51 -5.71 -2.01 -4.18
N GLY A 52 -5.36 -1.79 -2.92
CA GLY A 52 -6.07 -2.35 -1.77
C GLY A 52 -5.88 -3.85 -1.59
N ALA A 53 -5.03 -4.48 -2.40
CA ALA A 53 -4.76 -5.92 -2.34
C ALA A 53 -4.00 -6.31 -1.07
N SER A 54 -4.27 -7.48 -0.55
CA SER A 54 -3.52 -8.13 0.53
C SER A 54 -3.16 -9.56 0.11
N TYR A 55 -2.50 -10.29 0.98
CA TYR A 55 -1.98 -11.63 0.72
C TYR A 55 -2.60 -12.65 1.66
N SER A 56 -2.72 -13.90 1.20
CA SER A 56 -3.01 -15.03 2.08
C SER A 56 -1.75 -15.47 2.85
N SER A 57 -1.95 -16.30 3.87
CA SER A 57 -0.85 -16.87 4.65
C SER A 57 0.12 -17.67 3.78
N GLU A 58 -0.41 -18.44 2.82
CA GLU A 58 0.37 -19.25 1.89
C GLU A 58 1.17 -18.38 0.93
N GLU A 59 0.59 -17.30 0.41
CA GLU A 59 1.27 -16.34 -0.45
C GLU A 59 2.40 -15.63 0.29
N LEU A 60 2.16 -15.20 1.54
CA LEU A 60 3.18 -14.58 2.38
C LEU A 60 4.32 -15.53 2.69
N GLN A 61 4.02 -16.79 2.99
CA GLN A 61 5.03 -17.81 3.23
C GLN A 61 5.91 -18.03 1.99
N ALA A 62 5.31 -18.20 0.82
CA ALA A 62 6.02 -18.42 -0.43
C ALA A 62 6.90 -17.22 -0.83
N LEU A 63 6.41 -15.98 -0.61
CA LEU A 63 7.21 -14.76 -0.80
C LEU A 63 8.38 -14.70 0.19
N ALA A 64 8.14 -15.03 1.46
CA ALA A 64 9.15 -15.04 2.51
C ALA A 64 10.26 -16.06 2.21
N GLU A 65 9.91 -17.25 1.73
CA GLU A 65 10.88 -18.28 1.31
C GLU A 65 11.75 -17.80 0.14
N THR A 66 11.13 -17.12 -0.83
CA THR A 66 11.86 -16.52 -1.95
C THR A 66 12.78 -15.40 -1.47
N ALA A 67 12.29 -14.51 -0.62
CA ALA A 67 13.09 -13.42 -0.05
C ALA A 67 14.28 -13.94 0.77
N ARG A 68 14.07 -14.97 1.59
CA ARG A 68 15.12 -15.64 2.38
C ARG A 68 16.17 -16.26 1.48
N ARG A 69 15.77 -16.96 0.41
CA ARG A 69 16.70 -17.58 -0.57
C ARG A 69 17.67 -16.56 -1.15
N TYR A 70 17.21 -15.36 -1.45
CA TYR A 70 18.01 -14.28 -2.02
C TYR A 70 18.55 -13.30 -0.97
N LYS A 71 18.41 -13.60 0.32
CA LYS A 71 18.85 -12.75 1.44
C LYS A 71 18.37 -11.30 1.29
N ILE A 72 17.13 -11.12 0.84
CA ILE A 72 16.51 -9.81 0.68
C ILE A 72 16.14 -9.27 2.05
N ILE A 73 16.50 -8.03 2.37
CA ILE A 73 15.92 -7.33 3.51
C ILE A 73 14.55 -6.83 3.08
N LEU A 74 13.49 -7.29 3.76
CA LEU A 74 12.15 -6.80 3.54
C LEU A 74 11.88 -5.56 4.40
N ILE A 75 11.30 -4.52 3.79
CA ILE A 75 10.57 -3.48 4.50
C ILE A 75 9.09 -3.77 4.26
N SER A 76 8.45 -4.40 5.24
CA SER A 76 7.02 -4.67 5.21
C SER A 76 6.29 -3.41 5.63
N ASP A 77 5.75 -2.69 4.67
CA ASP A 77 4.97 -1.47 4.92
C ASP A 77 3.52 -1.84 5.18
N GLU A 78 3.21 -1.97 6.47
CA GLU A 78 1.92 -2.42 6.99
C GLU A 78 1.05 -1.25 7.48
N ILE A 79 1.29 -0.04 6.95
CA ILE A 79 0.58 1.18 7.36
C ILE A 79 -0.96 1.07 7.24
N TYR A 80 -1.45 0.18 6.39
CA TYR A 80 -2.87 -0.12 6.20
C TYR A 80 -3.32 -1.43 6.88
N GLY A 81 -2.45 -2.11 7.62
CA GLY A 81 -2.73 -3.42 8.24
C GLY A 81 -4.03 -3.43 9.04
N GLU A 82 -4.21 -2.43 9.92
CA GLU A 82 -5.43 -2.28 10.71
C GLU A 82 -6.70 -1.97 9.90
N LEU A 83 -6.54 -1.61 8.63
CA LEU A 83 -7.63 -1.37 7.68
C LEU A 83 -7.87 -2.56 6.73
N HIS A 84 -7.35 -3.75 7.04
CA HIS A 84 -7.76 -4.99 6.38
C HIS A 84 -9.24 -5.24 6.68
N PHE A 85 -10.09 -5.39 5.68
CA PHE A 85 -11.55 -5.35 5.86
C PHE A 85 -12.08 -6.40 6.83
N GLU A 86 -11.48 -7.58 6.84
CA GLU A 86 -11.85 -8.66 7.79
C GLU A 86 -11.12 -8.57 9.13
N GLY A 87 -10.24 -7.58 9.33
CA GLY A 87 -9.43 -7.47 10.54
C GLY A 87 -8.40 -8.61 10.70
N ARG A 88 -8.00 -9.25 9.61
CA ARG A 88 -7.11 -10.42 9.59
C ARG A 88 -5.79 -10.12 8.90
N HIS A 89 -5.23 -8.94 9.15
CA HIS A 89 -3.90 -8.65 8.63
C HIS A 89 -2.86 -9.60 9.24
N GLU A 90 -2.03 -10.16 8.40
CA GLU A 90 -0.93 -11.02 8.81
C GLU A 90 0.39 -10.45 8.27
N SER A 91 1.38 -10.30 9.16
CA SER A 91 2.69 -9.78 8.79
C SER A 91 3.57 -10.88 8.17
N ILE A 92 4.26 -10.56 7.06
CA ILE A 92 5.27 -11.44 6.47
C ILE A 92 6.45 -11.72 7.42
N ALA A 93 6.65 -10.87 8.42
CA ALA A 93 7.64 -11.08 9.47
C ALA A 93 7.40 -12.39 10.26
N ARG A 94 6.17 -12.93 10.25
CA ARG A 94 5.87 -14.25 10.82
C ARG A 94 6.64 -15.37 10.12
N TYR A 95 6.90 -15.23 8.83
CA TYR A 95 7.53 -16.25 7.98
C TYR A 95 9.00 -15.96 7.69
N TYR A 96 9.44 -14.71 7.79
CA TYR A 96 10.83 -14.29 7.60
C TYR A 96 11.22 -13.23 8.65
N PRO A 97 11.18 -13.58 9.95
CA PRO A 97 11.43 -12.61 11.02
C PRO A 97 12.85 -12.03 10.98
N GLU A 98 13.86 -12.85 10.65
CA GLU A 98 15.25 -12.43 10.69
C GLU A 98 15.65 -11.41 9.60
N GLY A 99 14.87 -11.30 8.53
CA GLY A 99 15.17 -10.39 7.41
C GLY A 99 14.09 -9.33 7.17
N THR A 100 13.10 -9.20 8.05
CA THR A 100 11.96 -8.29 7.86
C THR A 100 11.97 -7.16 8.88
N ILE A 101 11.89 -5.93 8.34
CA ILE A 101 11.63 -4.71 9.11
C ILE A 101 10.16 -4.34 8.88
N ILE A 102 9.39 -4.18 9.95
CA ILE A 102 7.99 -3.75 9.85
C ILE A 102 7.94 -2.23 9.91
N SER A 103 7.31 -1.61 8.92
CA SER A 103 6.96 -0.18 8.88
C SER A 103 5.48 -0.02 9.16
N ALA A 104 5.14 0.79 10.14
CA ALA A 104 3.76 1.06 10.55
C ALA A 104 3.61 2.52 11.01
N GLY A 105 2.43 2.90 11.50
CA GLY A 105 2.20 4.23 12.02
C GLY A 105 0.73 4.53 12.27
N LEU A 106 0.45 5.72 12.77
CA LEU A 106 -0.89 6.17 13.14
C LEU A 106 -1.62 6.91 12.00
N SER A 107 -0.94 7.16 10.88
CA SER A 107 -1.45 8.06 9.82
C SER A 107 -2.77 7.60 9.18
N LYS A 108 -3.00 6.29 9.10
CA LYS A 108 -4.12 5.72 8.33
C LYS A 108 -5.24 5.23 9.22
N TRP A 109 -5.00 4.18 9.99
CA TRP A 109 -6.02 3.55 10.82
C TRP A 109 -6.51 4.46 11.96
N CYS A 110 -5.66 5.33 12.47
CA CYS A 110 -5.98 6.24 13.58
C CYS A 110 -6.40 7.65 13.10
N GLY A 111 -6.43 7.89 11.77
CA GLY A 111 -6.75 9.20 11.22
C GLY A 111 -5.73 10.31 11.57
N ALA A 112 -4.55 9.93 12.09
CA ALA A 112 -3.56 10.84 12.67
C ALA A 112 -2.42 11.20 11.68
N GLY A 113 -2.71 11.31 10.39
CA GLY A 113 -1.71 11.60 9.36
C GLY A 113 -0.97 12.93 9.57
N GLY A 114 -1.65 13.95 10.08
CA GLY A 114 -1.06 15.25 10.42
C GLY A 114 -0.15 15.23 11.65
N TRP A 115 -0.21 14.21 12.48
CA TRP A 115 0.56 14.08 13.71
C TRP A 115 1.97 13.55 13.49
N ARG A 116 2.28 13.06 12.29
CA ARG A 116 3.62 12.70 11.82
C ARG A 116 4.34 11.64 12.66
N LEU A 117 3.68 10.56 13.03
CA LEU A 117 4.30 9.43 13.73
C LEU A 117 4.25 8.16 12.87
N GLY A 118 5.42 7.61 12.63
CA GLY A 118 5.64 6.28 12.08
C GLY A 118 6.56 5.47 12.98
N THR A 119 6.53 4.16 12.83
CA THR A 119 7.36 3.23 13.60
C THR A 119 8.07 2.26 12.67
N PHE A 120 9.29 1.87 13.04
CA PHE A 120 10.00 0.74 12.45
C PHE A 120 10.33 -0.28 13.53
N THR A 121 9.95 -1.53 13.30
CA THR A 121 10.31 -2.66 14.17
C THR A 121 11.37 -3.50 13.49
N PHE A 122 12.53 -3.59 14.14
CA PHE A 122 13.69 -4.33 13.62
C PHE A 122 13.88 -5.65 14.36
N PRO A 123 14.23 -6.74 13.66
CA PRO A 123 14.71 -7.94 14.31
C PRO A 123 16.12 -7.75 14.87
N SER A 124 16.50 -8.55 15.85
CA SER A 124 17.84 -8.49 16.46
C SER A 124 18.99 -8.69 15.44
N SER A 125 18.76 -9.50 14.41
CA SER A 125 19.70 -9.72 13.30
C SER A 125 20.02 -8.47 12.48
N LEU A 126 19.14 -7.48 12.46
CA LEU A 126 19.28 -6.21 11.75
C LEU A 126 19.56 -5.03 12.71
N ARG A 127 19.98 -5.30 13.95
CA ARG A 127 20.31 -4.26 14.94
C ARG A 127 21.34 -3.26 14.41
N TRP A 128 22.35 -3.73 13.71
CA TRP A 128 23.36 -2.89 13.08
C TRP A 128 22.76 -1.84 12.12
N LEU A 129 21.69 -2.20 11.40
CA LEU A 129 21.02 -1.28 10.48
C LEU A 129 20.16 -0.28 11.26
N LEU A 130 19.49 -0.72 12.31
CA LEU A 130 18.76 0.19 13.22
C LEU A 130 19.70 1.25 13.79
N ASP A 131 20.86 0.86 14.30
CA ASP A 131 21.82 1.78 14.91
C ASP A 131 22.34 2.79 13.87
N ALA A 132 22.61 2.37 12.64
CA ALA A 132 23.00 3.27 11.55
C ALA A 132 21.87 4.24 11.15
N ILE A 133 20.63 3.76 11.07
CA ILE A 133 19.47 4.61 10.76
C ILE A 133 19.22 5.62 11.89
N ALA A 134 19.40 5.23 13.15
CA ALA A 134 19.21 6.13 14.29
C ALA A 134 20.21 7.30 14.24
N VAL A 135 21.45 7.06 13.86
CA VAL A 135 22.45 8.13 13.66
C VAL A 135 22.00 9.09 12.55
N VAL A 136 21.58 8.58 11.39
CA VAL A 136 21.09 9.43 10.29
C VAL A 136 19.84 10.20 10.70
N ALA A 137 18.94 9.57 11.44
CA ALA A 137 17.71 10.20 11.91
C ALA A 137 17.99 11.37 12.87
N SER A 138 18.95 11.21 13.80
CA SER A 138 19.32 12.26 14.75
C SER A 138 19.84 13.52 14.06
N GLU A 139 20.55 13.35 12.93
CA GLU A 139 21.18 14.44 12.17
C GLU A 139 20.24 15.05 11.10
N THR A 140 19.08 14.43 10.84
CA THR A 140 18.18 14.90 9.78
C THR A 140 16.87 15.47 10.32
N PHE A 141 16.06 14.69 11.01
CA PHE A 141 14.76 15.13 11.51
C PHE A 141 14.67 15.13 13.05
N THR A 142 15.69 14.68 13.72
CA THR A 142 15.84 14.60 15.18
C THR A 142 14.90 13.56 15.80
N SER A 143 13.62 13.87 15.96
CA SER A 143 12.61 12.93 16.50
C SER A 143 11.19 13.42 16.22
N THR A 144 10.24 12.50 16.36
CA THR A 144 8.82 12.88 16.46
C THR A 144 8.57 13.64 17.76
N SER A 145 7.67 14.62 17.73
CA SER A 145 7.25 15.40 18.89
C SER A 145 6.91 14.52 20.10
N ALA A 146 7.46 14.79 21.27
CA ALA A 146 7.27 14.00 22.49
C ALA A 146 5.80 13.79 22.88
N PRO A 147 4.91 14.83 22.88
CA PRO A 147 3.49 14.61 23.15
C PRO A 147 2.85 13.57 22.23
N ILE A 148 3.26 13.56 20.96
CA ILE A 148 2.74 12.60 19.97
C ILE A 148 3.23 11.19 20.29
N GLN A 149 4.49 11.01 20.69
CA GLN A 149 5.03 9.73 21.12
C GLN A 149 4.24 9.17 22.31
N HIS A 150 3.91 9.99 23.31
CA HIS A 150 3.08 9.57 24.45
C HIS A 150 1.65 9.21 24.03
N ALA A 151 1.04 9.98 23.13
CA ALA A 151 -0.27 9.63 22.57
C ALA A 151 -0.24 8.31 21.80
N ALA A 152 0.84 8.03 21.08
CA ALA A 152 1.03 6.77 20.36
C ALA A 152 1.06 5.57 21.28
N VAL A 153 1.67 5.67 22.47
CA VAL A 153 1.64 4.60 23.48
C VAL A 153 0.20 4.20 23.78
N ARG A 154 -0.67 5.20 24.01
CA ARG A 154 -2.11 4.94 24.28
C ARG A 154 -2.81 4.33 23.07
N ALA A 155 -2.52 4.82 21.86
CA ALA A 155 -3.11 4.30 20.64
C ALA A 155 -2.76 2.82 20.41
N TYR A 156 -1.48 2.45 20.56
CA TYR A 156 -1.01 1.09 20.39
C TYR A 156 -1.38 0.13 21.52
N GLN A 157 -1.74 0.64 22.69
CA GLN A 157 -2.29 -0.21 23.75
C GLN A 157 -3.66 -0.79 23.39
N GLY A 158 -4.34 -0.21 22.41
CA GLY A 158 -5.67 -0.68 22.00
C GLY A 158 -6.75 -0.41 23.06
N GLY A 159 -7.74 -1.28 23.10
CA GLY A 159 -8.88 -1.24 24.02
C GLY A 159 -10.20 -1.19 23.28
N ILE A 160 -11.29 -1.42 24.00
CA ILE A 160 -12.63 -1.64 23.41
C ILE A 160 -13.09 -0.49 22.51
N GLU A 161 -12.74 0.74 22.82
CA GLU A 161 -13.14 1.90 22.03
C GLU A 161 -12.40 1.96 20.71
N ILE A 162 -11.08 1.66 20.71
CA ILE A 162 -10.26 1.61 19.51
C ILE A 162 -10.69 0.44 18.63
N GLU A 163 -10.94 -0.73 19.21
CA GLU A 163 -11.42 -1.90 18.47
C GLU A 163 -12.79 -1.65 17.83
N ARG A 164 -13.70 -0.98 18.53
CA ARG A 164 -15.01 -0.59 17.97
C ARG A 164 -14.85 0.39 16.81
N TYR A 165 -14.00 1.40 16.98
CA TYR A 165 -13.69 2.36 15.91
C TYR A 165 -13.12 1.65 14.68
N LEU A 166 -12.15 0.76 14.85
CA LEU A 166 -11.55 -0.01 13.77
C LEU A 166 -12.55 -0.93 13.08
N HIS A 167 -13.37 -1.63 13.87
CA HIS A 167 -14.43 -2.49 13.34
C HIS A 167 -15.40 -1.71 12.45
N ASN A 168 -15.90 -0.58 12.89
CA ASN A 168 -16.82 0.25 12.13
C ASN A 168 -16.13 0.86 10.90
N SER A 169 -14.89 1.35 11.04
CA SER A 169 -14.13 1.88 9.92
C SER A 169 -13.91 0.83 8.81
N ARG A 170 -13.57 -0.41 9.17
CA ARG A 170 -13.43 -1.53 8.22
C ARG A 170 -14.75 -1.83 7.50
N ARG A 171 -15.88 -1.86 8.22
CA ARG A 171 -17.22 -2.09 7.65
C ARG A 171 -17.59 -1.01 6.65
N ILE A 172 -17.39 0.26 7.00
CA ILE A 172 -17.68 1.40 6.12
C ILE A 172 -16.83 1.32 4.85
N LEU A 173 -15.52 1.15 4.99
CA LEU A 173 -14.61 1.07 3.85
C LEU A 173 -14.89 -0.14 2.97
N MET A 174 -15.20 -1.30 3.55
CA MET A 174 -15.59 -2.50 2.81
C MET A 174 -16.88 -2.27 2.00
N ALA A 175 -17.88 -1.64 2.59
CA ALA A 175 -19.14 -1.33 1.92
C ALA A 175 -18.95 -0.35 0.75
N LEU A 176 -18.18 0.71 0.95
CA LEU A 176 -17.82 1.68 -0.10
C LEU A 176 -17.05 1.00 -1.24
N ALA A 177 -16.00 0.25 -0.90
CA ALA A 177 -15.19 -0.47 -1.87
C ALA A 177 -16.03 -1.48 -2.68
N GLY A 178 -16.87 -2.26 -2.01
CA GLY A 178 -17.73 -3.24 -2.67
C GLY A 178 -18.76 -2.59 -3.60
N SER A 179 -19.40 -1.50 -3.16
CA SER A 179 -20.38 -0.78 -3.96
C SER A 179 -19.73 -0.17 -5.22
N LEU A 180 -18.59 0.52 -5.07
CA LEU A 180 -17.91 1.15 -6.20
C LEU A 180 -17.28 0.13 -7.14
N THR A 181 -16.69 -0.95 -6.63
CA THR A 181 -16.18 -2.05 -7.47
C THR A 181 -17.27 -2.63 -8.33
N ARG A 182 -18.44 -2.92 -7.76
CA ARG A 182 -19.58 -3.44 -8.51
C ARG A 182 -20.02 -2.47 -9.61
N ARG A 183 -20.24 -1.18 -9.27
CA ARG A 183 -20.66 -0.15 -10.23
C ARG A 183 -19.65 0.02 -11.37
N LEU A 184 -18.36 0.04 -11.09
CA LEU A 184 -17.33 0.11 -12.12
C LEU A 184 -17.37 -1.11 -13.05
N ARG A 185 -17.52 -2.31 -12.49
CA ARG A 185 -17.63 -3.55 -13.30
C ARG A 185 -18.88 -3.56 -14.17
N GLU A 186 -20.01 -3.07 -13.67
CA GLU A 186 -21.27 -2.93 -14.43
C GLU A 186 -21.12 -2.00 -15.65
N THR A 187 -20.19 -1.04 -15.60
CA THR A 187 -19.88 -0.18 -16.77
C THR A 187 -18.82 -0.77 -17.70
N GLY A 188 -18.25 -1.94 -17.40
CA GLY A 188 -17.19 -2.58 -18.21
C GLY A 188 -15.78 -2.22 -17.78
N VAL A 189 -15.59 -1.42 -16.70
CA VAL A 189 -14.27 -1.14 -16.14
C VAL A 189 -13.76 -2.36 -15.36
N SER A 190 -12.55 -2.79 -15.66
CA SER A 190 -11.91 -3.89 -14.94
C SER A 190 -11.30 -3.37 -13.63
N VAL A 191 -11.67 -3.98 -12.51
CA VAL A 191 -11.12 -3.64 -11.19
C VAL A 191 -11.17 -4.85 -10.27
N PRO A 192 -10.04 -5.27 -9.66
CA PRO A 192 -10.02 -6.30 -8.63
C PRO A 192 -10.76 -5.83 -7.37
N GLN A 193 -11.28 -6.80 -6.60
CA GLN A 193 -11.85 -6.51 -5.28
C GLN A 193 -10.74 -6.26 -4.28
N PRO A 194 -10.69 -5.10 -3.60
CA PRO A 194 -9.68 -4.86 -2.57
C PRO A 194 -9.96 -5.66 -1.30
N ASN A 195 -8.92 -5.94 -0.53
CA ASN A 195 -8.99 -6.62 0.76
C ASN A 195 -8.86 -5.65 1.94
N GLY A 196 -8.45 -4.40 1.68
CA GLY A 196 -8.22 -3.40 2.72
C GLY A 196 -7.84 -2.04 2.17
N ALA A 197 -7.33 -1.17 3.03
CA ALA A 197 -7.04 0.23 2.76
C ALA A 197 -8.31 1.00 2.30
N PHE A 198 -8.14 2.02 1.49
CA PHE A 198 -9.24 2.85 0.97
C PHE A 198 -8.99 3.23 -0.51
N TYR A 199 -8.50 2.26 -1.28
CA TYR A 199 -8.18 2.47 -2.70
C TYR A 199 -8.84 1.41 -3.59
N LEU A 200 -9.13 1.84 -4.83
CA LEU A 200 -9.37 0.99 -5.98
C LEU A 200 -8.36 1.32 -7.06
N PHE A 201 -7.98 0.34 -7.84
CA PHE A 201 -7.05 0.52 -8.96
C PHE A 201 -7.66 -0.02 -10.26
N PRO A 202 -8.68 0.70 -10.80
CA PRO A 202 -9.36 0.33 -12.02
C PRO A 202 -8.47 0.43 -13.25
N CYS A 203 -8.78 -0.38 -14.27
CA CYS A 203 -8.20 -0.34 -15.59
C CYS A 203 -9.31 -0.04 -16.62
N PHE A 204 -9.09 1.01 -17.41
CA PHE A 204 -10.01 1.52 -18.43
C PHE A 204 -9.65 1.04 -19.84
N ALA A 205 -8.81 0.02 -19.97
CA ALA A 205 -8.35 -0.49 -21.27
C ALA A 205 -9.50 -0.94 -22.18
N ALA A 206 -10.64 -1.35 -21.64
CA ALA A 206 -11.83 -1.70 -22.41
C ALA A 206 -12.38 -0.51 -23.25
N PHE A 207 -12.07 0.71 -22.85
CA PHE A 207 -12.52 1.94 -23.52
C PHE A 207 -11.40 2.63 -24.32
N GLN A 208 -10.26 1.99 -24.49
CA GLN A 208 -9.08 2.64 -25.07
C GLN A 208 -9.30 3.24 -26.46
N ASP A 209 -10.12 2.62 -27.30
CA ASP A 209 -10.37 3.11 -28.65
C ASP A 209 -11.28 4.34 -28.64
N ASP A 210 -12.35 4.33 -27.82
CA ASP A 210 -13.22 5.48 -27.64
C ASP A 210 -12.47 6.66 -27.00
N LEU A 211 -11.59 6.39 -26.04
CA LEU A 211 -10.75 7.40 -25.42
C LEU A 211 -9.78 8.02 -26.43
N ARG A 212 -9.15 7.20 -27.27
CA ARG A 212 -8.27 7.68 -28.34
C ARG A 212 -9.01 8.54 -29.36
N HIS A 213 -10.24 8.18 -29.76
CA HIS A 213 -11.06 9.01 -30.63
C HIS A 213 -11.39 10.37 -30.01
N ARG A 214 -11.39 10.47 -28.68
CA ARG A 214 -11.57 11.73 -27.93
C ARG A 214 -10.24 12.48 -27.70
N GLY A 215 -9.12 12.02 -28.26
CA GLY A 215 -7.78 12.61 -28.11
C GLY A 215 -7.12 12.31 -26.78
N ILE A 216 -7.58 11.28 -26.03
CA ILE A 216 -6.97 10.82 -24.79
C ILE A 216 -6.06 9.66 -25.13
N THR A 217 -4.76 9.77 -24.87
CA THR A 217 -3.74 8.81 -25.33
C THR A 217 -3.17 7.93 -24.21
N GLY A 218 -3.49 8.24 -22.93
CA GLY A 218 -3.00 7.47 -21.79
C GLY A 218 -3.63 7.87 -20.47
N SER A 219 -3.15 7.20 -19.40
CA SER A 219 -3.72 7.37 -18.05
C SER A 219 -3.60 8.79 -17.49
N ASN A 220 -2.57 9.56 -17.89
CA ASN A 220 -2.36 10.92 -17.41
C ASN A 220 -3.45 11.85 -17.95
N GLU A 221 -3.65 11.84 -19.27
CA GLU A 221 -4.70 12.64 -19.92
C GLU A 221 -6.10 12.19 -19.49
N LEU A 222 -6.30 10.89 -19.27
CA LEU A 222 -7.56 10.36 -18.75
C LEU A 222 -7.88 10.97 -17.39
N CYS A 223 -6.94 10.97 -16.44
CA CYS A 223 -7.16 11.52 -15.11
C CYS A 223 -7.37 13.03 -15.13
N GLU A 224 -6.63 13.76 -15.98
CA GLU A 224 -6.79 15.20 -16.15
C GLU A 224 -8.19 15.55 -16.72
N ARG A 225 -8.62 14.84 -17.77
CA ARG A 225 -9.93 15.05 -18.38
C ARG A 225 -11.09 14.69 -17.45
N LEU A 226 -10.96 13.60 -16.69
CA LEU A 226 -11.95 13.24 -15.66
C LEU A 226 -12.10 14.36 -14.63
N LEU A 227 -10.98 14.91 -14.16
CA LEU A 227 -11.03 16.03 -13.21
C LEU A 227 -11.71 17.25 -13.83
N GLN A 228 -11.33 17.64 -15.05
CA GLN A 228 -11.87 18.82 -15.73
C GLN A 228 -13.35 18.69 -16.10
N GLU A 229 -13.77 17.52 -16.59
CA GLU A 229 -15.13 17.31 -17.12
C GLU A 229 -16.14 16.88 -16.05
N THR A 230 -15.68 16.21 -14.98
CA THR A 230 -16.59 15.59 -14.00
C THR A 230 -16.30 15.97 -12.56
N GLY A 231 -15.17 16.62 -12.28
CA GLY A 231 -14.72 16.93 -10.92
C GLY A 231 -14.14 15.71 -10.18
N VAL A 232 -14.01 14.54 -10.82
CA VAL A 232 -13.48 13.33 -10.18
C VAL A 232 -11.96 13.34 -10.25
N ALA A 233 -11.31 13.47 -9.09
CA ALA A 233 -9.86 13.44 -8.95
C ALA A 233 -9.35 12.00 -8.76
N MET A 234 -8.51 11.53 -9.69
CA MET A 234 -7.80 10.26 -9.60
C MET A 234 -6.31 10.47 -9.89
N LEU A 235 -5.47 9.52 -9.46
CA LEU A 235 -4.05 9.53 -9.84
C LEU A 235 -3.79 8.51 -10.94
N PRO A 236 -3.07 8.89 -12.01
CA PRO A 236 -2.77 7.97 -13.10
C PRO A 236 -1.85 6.83 -12.65
N GLY A 237 -1.98 5.68 -13.29
CA GLY A 237 -1.16 4.50 -13.00
C GLY A 237 0.33 4.72 -13.23
N SER A 238 0.71 5.69 -14.05
CA SER A 238 2.11 6.10 -14.27
C SER A 238 2.81 6.55 -12.99
N GLU A 239 2.09 7.15 -12.03
CA GLU A 239 2.64 7.53 -10.72
C GLU A 239 2.99 6.30 -9.85
N PHE A 240 2.49 5.13 -10.22
CA PHE A 240 2.73 3.85 -9.55
C PHE A 240 3.64 2.90 -10.37
N GLY A 241 4.32 3.43 -11.39
CA GLY A 241 5.27 2.70 -12.22
C GLY A 241 4.67 1.93 -13.39
N HIS A 242 3.38 2.11 -13.68
CA HIS A 242 2.78 1.59 -14.90
C HIS A 242 3.13 2.46 -16.10
N SER A 243 3.20 1.85 -17.28
CA SER A 243 3.22 2.62 -18.52
C SER A 243 1.87 3.34 -18.70
N PRO A 244 1.85 4.59 -19.18
CA PRO A 244 0.61 5.35 -19.40
C PRO A 244 -0.42 4.63 -20.26
N ASP A 245 0.01 3.80 -21.21
CA ASP A 245 -0.82 3.00 -22.12
C ASP A 245 -1.56 1.84 -21.42
N LYS A 246 -1.30 1.59 -20.14
CA LYS A 246 -2.03 0.57 -19.34
C LYS A 246 -3.41 1.03 -18.89
N TRP A 247 -3.75 2.31 -19.06
CA TRP A 247 -5.07 2.86 -18.75
C TRP A 247 -5.53 2.64 -17.30
N THR A 248 -4.58 2.55 -16.37
CA THR A 248 -4.88 2.35 -14.95
C THR A 248 -4.90 3.68 -14.20
N ALA A 249 -5.71 3.77 -13.15
CA ALA A 249 -5.75 4.92 -12.27
C ALA A 249 -6.08 4.51 -10.84
N ARG A 250 -5.58 5.25 -9.84
CA ARG A 250 -5.95 5.06 -8.43
C ARG A 250 -7.11 5.95 -8.07
N MET A 251 -8.19 5.36 -7.56
CA MET A 251 -9.31 6.02 -6.91
C MET A 251 -9.17 5.90 -5.40
N ALA A 252 -9.30 7.02 -4.67
CA ALA A 252 -9.32 7.03 -3.20
C ALA A 252 -10.76 7.13 -2.69
N LEU A 253 -11.12 6.29 -1.71
CA LEU A 253 -12.48 6.15 -1.17
C LEU A 253 -12.63 6.98 0.11
N VAL A 254 -12.27 8.26 0.08
CA VAL A 254 -12.18 9.11 1.28
C VAL A 254 -13.08 10.35 1.23
N ASP A 255 -13.75 10.59 0.10
CA ASP A 255 -14.64 11.74 -0.07
C ASP A 255 -16.07 11.39 0.38
N PHE A 256 -16.28 11.30 1.70
CA PHE A 256 -17.58 11.07 2.33
C PHE A 256 -17.58 11.65 3.76
N ASP A 257 -18.78 11.88 4.31
CA ASP A 257 -18.93 12.31 5.70
C ASP A 257 -18.66 11.13 6.66
N GLY A 258 -17.39 11.01 7.06
CA GLY A 258 -16.92 9.94 7.94
C GLY A 258 -17.53 10.00 9.34
N ALA A 259 -17.85 11.20 9.85
CA ALA A 259 -18.47 11.35 11.17
C ALA A 259 -19.90 10.78 11.16
N ARG A 260 -20.68 11.13 10.15
CA ARG A 260 -22.03 10.58 9.96
C ARG A 260 -21.99 9.08 9.73
N ALA A 261 -21.11 8.61 8.87
CA ALA A 261 -20.95 7.18 8.59
C ALA A 261 -20.62 6.36 9.84
N LEU A 262 -19.81 6.91 10.76
CA LEU A 262 -19.50 6.26 12.05
C LEU A 262 -20.67 6.27 13.05
N ILE A 263 -21.55 7.27 12.98
CA ILE A 263 -22.76 7.32 13.80
C ILE A 263 -23.77 6.26 13.32
N ASP A 264 -23.87 6.07 12.00
CA ASP A 264 -24.81 5.15 11.37
C ASP A 264 -24.31 3.68 11.34
N ALA A 265 -23.04 3.41 11.68
CA ALA A 265 -22.40 2.09 11.64
C ALA A 265 -22.48 1.33 12.97
#